data_cf35c52b3b2b96d04d1dc30774fd8ca8
#
_entry.id   cf35c52b3b2b96d04d1dc30774fd8ca8
#
_cell.length_a   1.000
_cell.length_b   1.000
_cell.length_c   1.000
_cell.angle_alpha   90.00
_cell.angle_beta   90.00
_cell.angle_gamma   90.00
#
_symmetry.space_group_name_H-M   'P 1'
#
loop_
_entity.id
_entity.type
_entity.pdbx_description
1 polymer ?
#
loop_
_entity_poly.entity_id
_entity_poly.type
_entity_poly.pdbx_seq_one_letter_code
_entity_poly.pdbx_strand_id
1 'polypeptide(L)'
;MENLRRIITGHNEDGRSVISIDGPPARILGEDVGGLFEIWNTDGKQINSLDDKDRADIDVILSPPENGTKFRYFAIKPTPEGMPREKLEEATARAFELMGAAHERVDTSRHPAMHKTKTIDYIILLKGDVTLLLDEDEVRLKPFNVVVQRGTNHAWVNNGNEPALLIAVLIDSDLKDKA
;
A
#
# COMPACT_ATOMS: atom_id res chain seq x y z
N MET A 1 5.59 -13.14 -5.68
CA MET A 1 6.73 -12.67 -4.87
C MET A 1 7.05 -13.71 -3.83
N GLU A 2 8.26 -14.23 -3.86
CA GLU A 2 8.66 -15.33 -2.99
C GLU A 2 8.93 -14.82 -1.56
N ASN A 3 8.43 -15.59 -0.58
CA ASN A 3 8.78 -15.49 0.85
C ASN A 3 8.31 -14.26 1.64
N LEU A 4 7.24 -13.58 1.25
CA LEU A 4 6.62 -12.63 2.17
C LEU A 4 6.00 -13.40 3.33
N ARG A 5 6.47 -13.14 4.56
CA ARG A 5 6.01 -13.77 5.79
C ARG A 5 5.61 -12.69 6.79
N ARG A 6 4.51 -12.90 7.47
CA ARG A 6 4.07 -12.09 8.61
C ARG A 6 4.01 -12.94 9.86
N ILE A 7 4.35 -12.35 10.98
CA ILE A 7 4.25 -12.94 12.31
C ILE A 7 3.41 -12.01 13.15
N ILE A 8 2.29 -12.49 13.66
CA ILE A 8 1.38 -11.74 14.52
C ILE A 8 1.41 -12.36 15.90
N THR A 9 1.64 -11.52 16.90
CA THR A 9 1.65 -11.94 18.30
C THR A 9 0.29 -11.73 18.93
N GLY A 10 -0.02 -12.50 19.95
CA GLY A 10 -1.24 -12.42 20.72
C GLY A 10 -1.06 -13.00 22.13
N HIS A 11 -2.16 -13.38 22.75
CA HIS A 11 -2.18 -13.98 24.07
C HIS A 11 -3.00 -15.28 24.06
N ASN A 12 -2.57 -16.29 24.81
CA ASN A 12 -3.36 -17.48 25.05
C ASN A 12 -4.42 -17.23 26.19
N GLU A 13 -5.20 -18.26 26.50
CA GLU A 13 -6.25 -18.19 27.54
C GLU A 13 -5.71 -17.80 28.92
N ASP A 14 -4.46 -18.10 29.23
CA ASP A 14 -3.77 -17.72 30.47
C ASP A 14 -3.19 -16.28 30.42
N GLY A 15 -3.42 -15.53 29.34
CA GLY A 15 -2.88 -14.18 29.15
C GLY A 15 -1.39 -14.13 28.85
N ARG A 16 -0.77 -15.25 28.47
CA ARG A 16 0.65 -15.32 28.12
C ARG A 16 0.86 -15.02 26.64
N SER A 17 1.91 -14.28 26.32
CA SER A 17 2.24 -13.92 24.95
C SER A 17 2.60 -15.15 24.10
N VAL A 18 2.03 -15.23 22.92
CA VAL A 18 2.24 -16.32 21.94
C VAL A 18 2.34 -15.74 20.54
N ILE A 19 2.81 -16.55 19.59
CA ILE A 19 2.65 -16.29 18.16
C ILE A 19 1.26 -16.82 17.78
N SER A 20 0.36 -15.91 17.39
CA SER A 20 -1.00 -16.26 16.96
C SER A 20 -1.04 -16.63 15.48
N ILE A 21 -0.26 -15.93 14.65
CA ILE A 21 -0.19 -16.20 13.20
C ILE A 21 1.28 -16.17 12.77
N ASP A 22 1.67 -17.19 12.01
CA ASP A 22 2.97 -17.29 11.34
C ASP A 22 2.76 -17.85 9.93
N GLY A 23 2.88 -16.99 8.92
CA GLY A 23 2.56 -17.39 7.56
C GLY A 23 2.67 -16.27 6.53
N PRO A 24 2.09 -16.49 5.34
CA PRO A 24 2.08 -15.49 4.28
C PRO A 24 1.17 -14.30 4.62
N PRO A 25 1.16 -13.24 3.79
CA PRO A 25 0.16 -12.19 3.85
C PRO A 25 -1.27 -12.76 3.88
N ALA A 26 -2.19 -12.10 4.60
CA ALA A 26 -3.57 -12.58 4.76
C ALA A 26 -4.34 -12.62 3.45
N ARG A 27 -4.18 -11.56 2.67
CA ARG A 27 -4.82 -11.38 1.37
C ARG A 27 -3.83 -10.78 0.37
N ILE A 28 -4.05 -11.11 -0.89
CA ILE A 28 -3.26 -10.60 -2.02
C ILE A 28 -4.24 -10.10 -3.07
N LEU A 29 -3.99 -8.92 -3.62
CA LEU A 29 -4.76 -8.35 -4.72
C LEU A 29 -3.79 -7.89 -5.83
N GLY A 30 -4.07 -8.28 -7.07
CA GLY A 30 -3.39 -7.76 -8.26
C GLY A 30 -1.93 -8.21 -8.40
N GLU A 31 -1.57 -9.40 -7.96
CA GLU A 31 -0.19 -9.93 -8.06
C GLU A 31 0.35 -9.95 -9.50
N ASP A 32 -0.54 -10.10 -10.47
CA ASP A 32 -0.23 -10.08 -11.92
C ASP A 32 0.21 -8.69 -12.43
N VAL A 33 -0.14 -7.61 -11.73
CA VAL A 33 0.22 -6.22 -12.07
C VAL A 33 1.14 -5.55 -11.05
N GLY A 34 1.61 -6.28 -10.04
CA GLY A 34 2.42 -5.79 -8.93
C GLY A 34 1.90 -6.40 -7.64
N GLY A 35 0.91 -5.78 -7.04
CA GLY A 35 0.11 -6.37 -5.98
C GLY A 35 0.16 -5.63 -4.66
N LEU A 36 -0.92 -5.79 -3.91
CA LEU A 36 -1.04 -5.43 -2.50
C LEU A 36 -1.05 -6.72 -1.67
N PHE A 37 -0.26 -6.78 -0.62
CA PHE A 37 -0.08 -7.95 0.22
C PHE A 37 -0.34 -7.55 1.67
N GLU A 38 -1.51 -7.88 2.19
CA GLU A 38 -2.01 -7.40 3.50
C GLU A 38 -1.30 -8.11 4.65
N ILE A 39 -0.72 -7.31 5.56
CA ILE A 39 -0.04 -7.80 6.77
C ILE A 39 -0.99 -7.70 7.96
N TRP A 40 -1.51 -6.48 8.24
CA TRP A 40 -2.39 -6.20 9.36
C TRP A 40 -3.23 -4.96 9.13
N ASN A 41 -4.43 -4.91 9.73
CA ASN A 41 -5.31 -3.76 9.66
C ASN A 41 -5.87 -3.42 11.04
N THR A 42 -6.16 -2.14 11.27
CA THR A 42 -6.98 -1.68 12.39
C THR A 42 -8.18 -0.91 11.85
N ASP A 43 -9.26 -0.86 12.63
CA ASP A 43 -10.51 -0.18 12.26
C ASP A 43 -10.89 0.94 13.25
N GLY A 44 -9.91 1.47 13.98
CA GLY A 44 -10.12 2.52 14.95
C GLY A 44 -10.85 2.09 16.24
N LYS A 45 -11.31 0.85 16.30
CA LYS A 45 -11.99 0.31 17.48
C LYS A 45 -11.00 -0.26 18.48
N GLN A 46 -11.46 -0.36 19.74
CA GLN A 46 -10.67 -1.01 20.78
C GLN A 46 -10.41 -2.48 20.42
N ILE A 47 -9.13 -2.87 20.47
CA ILE A 47 -8.71 -4.25 20.24
C ILE A 47 -8.65 -4.96 21.59
N ASN A 48 -9.38 -6.08 21.72
CA ASN A 48 -9.21 -6.98 22.85
C ASN A 48 -7.90 -7.74 22.69
N SER A 49 -7.05 -7.76 23.71
CA SER A 49 -5.76 -8.46 23.68
C SER A 49 -5.87 -9.98 23.54
N LEU A 50 -7.05 -10.55 23.81
CA LEU A 50 -7.37 -11.97 23.63
C LEU A 50 -8.05 -12.26 22.29
N ASP A 51 -8.29 -11.24 21.45
CA ASP A 51 -8.87 -11.42 20.12
C ASP A 51 -7.83 -12.08 19.18
N ASP A 52 -8.11 -13.28 18.72
CA ASP A 52 -7.28 -14.06 17.81
C ASP A 52 -7.64 -13.85 16.33
N LYS A 53 -8.63 -12.98 16.05
CA LYS A 53 -9.10 -12.71 14.71
C LYS A 53 -7.99 -12.10 13.83
N ASP A 54 -7.78 -12.71 12.67
CA ASP A 54 -6.94 -12.12 11.63
C ASP A 54 -7.61 -10.88 11.03
N ARG A 55 -7.18 -9.70 11.45
CA ARG A 55 -7.77 -8.43 11.02
C ARG A 55 -7.42 -8.02 9.59
N ALA A 56 -6.45 -8.69 8.97
CA ALA A 56 -6.11 -8.48 7.58
C ALA A 56 -6.84 -9.44 6.62
N ASP A 57 -7.57 -10.45 7.15
CA ASP A 57 -8.38 -11.38 6.34
C ASP A 57 -9.75 -10.77 5.96
N ILE A 58 -9.70 -9.67 5.25
CA ILE A 58 -10.85 -8.90 4.72
C ILE A 58 -10.57 -8.51 3.28
N ASP A 59 -11.58 -7.98 2.58
CA ASP A 59 -11.42 -7.47 1.22
C ASP A 59 -10.33 -6.38 1.15
N VAL A 60 -9.48 -6.49 0.14
CA VAL A 60 -8.38 -5.55 -0.05
C VAL A 60 -8.90 -4.27 -0.69
N ILE A 61 -8.86 -3.19 0.07
CA ILE A 61 -9.12 -1.82 -0.41
C ILE A 61 -7.90 -0.95 -0.16
N LEU A 62 -7.71 0.13 -0.94
CA LEU A 62 -6.50 0.94 -0.85
C LEU A 62 -6.41 1.67 0.48
N SER A 63 -7.37 2.50 0.79
CA SER A 63 -7.37 3.34 2.01
C SER A 63 -7.83 2.57 3.26
N PRO A 64 -7.32 2.91 4.45
CA PRO A 64 -7.83 2.38 5.71
C PRO A 64 -9.25 2.88 5.99
N PRO A 65 -10.00 2.20 6.87
CA PRO A 65 -11.24 2.75 7.39
C PRO A 65 -10.98 3.95 8.32
N GLU A 66 -12.03 4.70 8.61
CA GLU A 66 -11.98 5.84 9.53
C GLU A 66 -11.31 5.49 10.86
N ASN A 67 -10.34 6.30 11.29
CA ASN A 67 -9.48 6.11 12.46
C ASN A 67 -8.66 4.79 12.44
N GLY A 68 -8.56 4.14 11.30
CA GLY A 68 -7.87 2.88 11.15
C GLY A 68 -6.49 3.00 10.51
N THR A 69 -5.85 1.83 10.35
CA THR A 69 -4.58 1.71 9.65
C THR A 69 -4.57 0.51 8.72
N LYS A 70 -3.72 0.57 7.70
CA LYS A 70 -3.34 -0.58 6.89
C LYS A 70 -1.84 -0.76 6.90
N PHE A 71 -1.40 -1.97 7.15
CA PHE A 71 -0.02 -2.37 7.07
C PHE A 71 0.13 -3.44 5.99
N ARG A 72 0.90 -3.15 4.95
CA ARG A 72 1.03 -4.00 3.77
C ARG A 72 2.38 -3.92 3.11
N TYR A 73 2.74 -4.96 2.36
CA TYR A 73 3.67 -4.79 1.26
C TYR A 73 2.89 -4.39 0.01
N PHE A 74 3.55 -3.66 -0.85
CA PHE A 74 3.08 -3.44 -2.22
C PHE A 74 4.24 -3.53 -3.21
N ALA A 75 3.92 -4.02 -4.38
CA ALA A 75 4.91 -4.19 -5.43
C ALA A 75 4.53 -3.39 -6.68
N ILE A 76 5.54 -2.91 -7.36
CA ILE A 76 5.39 -2.13 -8.57
C ILE A 76 6.16 -2.84 -9.67
N LYS A 77 5.44 -3.36 -10.67
CA LYS A 77 6.08 -3.92 -11.88
C LYS A 77 6.63 -2.81 -12.76
N PRO A 78 7.70 -3.09 -13.53
CA PRO A 78 8.13 -2.19 -14.58
C PRO A 78 7.00 -1.96 -15.58
N THR A 79 6.84 -0.73 -16.04
CA THR A 79 5.99 -0.45 -17.20
C THR A 79 6.66 -1.03 -18.43
N PRO A 80 5.97 -1.86 -19.24
CA PRO A 80 6.54 -2.39 -20.47
C PRO A 80 7.03 -1.29 -21.40
N GLU A 81 8.21 -1.49 -21.96
CA GLU A 81 8.80 -0.53 -22.91
C GLU A 81 7.84 -0.27 -24.09
N GLY A 82 7.67 1.00 -24.46
CA GLY A 82 6.79 1.41 -25.56
C GLY A 82 5.29 1.28 -25.26
N MET A 83 4.88 1.03 -24.02
CA MET A 83 3.46 1.01 -23.66
C MET A 83 2.83 2.39 -23.89
N PRO A 84 1.79 2.51 -24.76
CA PRO A 84 1.07 3.76 -24.94
C PRO A 84 0.45 4.26 -23.64
N ARG A 85 0.44 5.59 -23.45
CA ARG A 85 -0.13 6.22 -22.25
C ARG A 85 -1.59 5.81 -22.02
N GLU A 86 -2.39 5.70 -23.08
CA GLU A 86 -3.79 5.30 -23.03
C GLU A 86 -3.97 3.91 -22.42
N LYS A 87 -3.10 2.96 -22.80
CA LYS A 87 -3.14 1.59 -22.23
C LYS A 87 -2.70 1.56 -20.78
N LEU A 88 -1.71 2.37 -20.39
CA LEU A 88 -1.30 2.52 -19.01
C LEU A 88 -2.44 3.15 -18.19
N GLU A 89 -3.15 4.14 -18.73
CA GLU A 89 -4.30 4.79 -18.12
C GLU A 89 -5.43 3.78 -17.87
N GLU A 90 -5.80 2.98 -18.87
CA GLU A 90 -6.82 1.94 -18.75
C GLU A 90 -6.46 0.90 -17.68
N ALA A 91 -5.22 0.39 -17.71
CA ALA A 91 -4.75 -0.59 -16.74
C ALA A 91 -4.75 -0.04 -15.31
N THR A 92 -4.31 1.22 -15.15
CA THR A 92 -4.24 1.88 -13.86
C THR A 92 -5.64 2.17 -13.32
N ALA A 93 -6.55 2.70 -14.16
CA ALA A 93 -7.94 2.95 -13.77
C ALA A 93 -8.60 1.67 -13.25
N ARG A 94 -8.45 0.56 -13.98
CA ARG A 94 -8.97 -0.75 -13.56
C ARG A 94 -8.36 -1.24 -12.24
N ALA A 95 -7.06 -1.04 -12.04
CA ALA A 95 -6.40 -1.41 -10.78
C ALA A 95 -6.98 -0.63 -9.59
N PHE A 96 -7.21 0.68 -9.75
CA PHE A 96 -7.80 1.52 -8.71
C PHE A 96 -9.28 1.18 -8.45
N GLU A 97 -10.05 0.79 -9.48
CA GLU A 97 -11.41 0.25 -9.30
C GLU A 97 -11.41 -1.01 -8.43
N LEU A 98 -10.52 -1.96 -8.73
CA LEU A 98 -10.40 -3.21 -7.97
C LEU A 98 -10.04 -2.99 -6.49
N MET A 99 -9.32 -1.91 -6.19
CA MET A 99 -8.95 -1.50 -4.83
C MET A 99 -10.00 -0.59 -4.16
N GLY A 100 -11.14 -0.34 -4.80
CA GLY A 100 -12.16 0.60 -4.30
C GLY A 100 -11.70 2.07 -4.25
N ALA A 101 -10.68 2.43 -5.01
CA ALA A 101 -9.95 3.70 -4.92
C ALA A 101 -10.04 4.56 -6.20
N ALA A 102 -10.98 4.29 -7.09
CA ALA A 102 -11.14 5.05 -8.34
C ALA A 102 -11.31 6.57 -8.07
N HIS A 103 -11.97 6.93 -6.97
CA HIS A 103 -12.21 8.31 -6.54
C HIS A 103 -10.97 9.03 -6.00
N GLU A 104 -9.90 8.31 -5.70
CA GLU A 104 -8.63 8.86 -5.20
C GLU A 104 -7.71 9.32 -6.34
N ARG A 105 -8.03 8.99 -7.58
CA ARG A 105 -7.33 9.47 -8.79
C ARG A 105 -7.85 10.86 -9.16
N VAL A 106 -7.34 11.91 -8.50
CA VAL A 106 -7.86 13.28 -8.62
C VAL A 106 -7.24 14.05 -9.78
N ASP A 107 -5.93 13.93 -10.00
CA ASP A 107 -5.20 14.51 -11.12
C ASP A 107 -4.15 13.52 -11.63
N THR A 108 -4.34 13.01 -12.82
CA THR A 108 -3.46 12.04 -13.49
C THR A 108 -2.66 12.65 -14.65
N SER A 109 -2.60 13.98 -14.75
CA SER A 109 -1.97 14.69 -15.86
C SER A 109 -0.49 14.32 -16.00
N ARG A 110 0.25 14.25 -14.89
CA ARG A 110 1.68 13.91 -14.88
C ARG A 110 1.93 12.43 -15.12
N HIS A 111 1.16 11.55 -14.47
CA HIS A 111 1.27 10.10 -14.62
C HIS A 111 -0.07 9.39 -14.35
N PRO A 112 -0.45 8.35 -15.12
CA PRO A 112 -1.71 7.63 -14.94
C PRO A 112 -1.96 7.06 -13.53
N ALA A 113 -0.91 6.71 -12.80
CA ALA A 113 -1.00 6.18 -11.44
C ALA A 113 -1.03 7.25 -10.34
N MET A 114 -1.12 8.54 -10.68
CA MET A 114 -1.28 9.61 -9.70
C MET A 114 -2.56 9.43 -8.91
N HIS A 115 -2.46 9.54 -7.59
CA HIS A 115 -3.59 9.43 -6.67
C HIS A 115 -3.31 10.14 -5.35
N LYS A 116 -4.38 10.45 -4.62
CA LYS A 116 -4.34 11.16 -3.35
C LYS A 116 -5.26 10.50 -2.35
N THR A 117 -4.71 10.07 -1.22
CA THR A 117 -5.45 9.46 -0.11
C THR A 117 -5.57 10.42 1.07
N LYS A 118 -6.58 10.26 1.92
CA LYS A 118 -6.70 10.97 3.20
C LYS A 118 -5.92 10.25 4.30
N THR A 119 -4.62 10.02 4.04
CA THR A 119 -3.76 9.27 4.94
C THR A 119 -2.41 9.95 5.14
N ILE A 120 -1.77 9.61 6.27
CA ILE A 120 -0.33 9.75 6.42
C ILE A 120 0.26 8.35 6.29
N ASP A 121 1.20 8.19 5.34
CA ASP A 121 1.79 6.90 5.07
C ASP A 121 3.27 6.90 5.43
N TYR A 122 3.71 5.85 6.11
CA TYR A 122 5.12 5.56 6.32
C TYR A 122 5.53 4.45 5.35
N ILE A 123 6.40 4.79 4.41
CA ILE A 123 6.75 3.90 3.29
C ILE A 123 8.26 3.69 3.25
N ILE A 124 8.67 2.45 3.06
CA ILE A 124 10.08 2.09 2.93
C ILE A 124 10.26 1.28 1.65
N LEU A 125 11.17 1.70 0.79
CA LEU A 125 11.60 0.89 -0.35
C LEU A 125 12.51 -0.24 0.16
N LEU A 126 12.11 -1.49 -0.03
CA LEU A 126 12.88 -2.67 0.38
C LEU A 126 13.77 -3.20 -0.74
N LYS A 127 13.26 -3.20 -1.98
CA LYS A 127 13.96 -3.72 -3.16
C LYS A 127 13.54 -2.94 -4.40
N GLY A 128 14.48 -2.72 -5.31
CA GLY A 128 14.23 -2.12 -6.62
C GLY A 128 14.71 -0.69 -6.72
N ASP A 129 14.24 0.00 -7.74
CA ASP A 129 14.59 1.36 -8.10
C ASP A 129 13.31 2.09 -8.49
N VAL A 130 12.87 2.99 -7.64
CA VAL A 130 11.56 3.64 -7.74
C VAL A 130 11.70 5.15 -7.73
N THR A 131 11.00 5.84 -8.61
CA THR A 131 10.79 7.28 -8.53
C THR A 131 9.43 7.55 -7.89
N LEU A 132 9.42 8.34 -6.81
CA LEU A 132 8.22 8.99 -6.30
C LEU A 132 7.98 10.25 -7.12
N LEU A 133 6.84 10.32 -7.80
CA LEU A 133 6.35 11.51 -8.50
C LEU A 133 5.34 12.25 -7.62
N LEU A 134 5.48 13.56 -7.52
CA LEU A 134 4.51 14.48 -6.96
C LEU A 134 4.01 15.42 -8.08
N ASP A 135 3.15 16.37 -7.77
CA ASP A 135 2.66 17.34 -8.78
C ASP A 135 3.80 18.16 -9.39
N GLU A 136 4.69 18.72 -8.57
CA GLU A 136 5.77 19.62 -8.98
C GLU A 136 7.16 18.94 -8.94
N ASP A 137 7.38 18.03 -7.99
CA ASP A 137 8.67 17.42 -7.70
C ASP A 137 8.71 15.93 -8.02
N GLU A 138 9.91 15.39 -8.03
CA GLU A 138 10.15 13.95 -8.06
C GLU A 138 11.44 13.60 -7.31
N VAL A 139 11.49 12.37 -6.79
CA VAL A 139 12.70 11.86 -6.14
C VAL A 139 12.90 10.38 -6.45
N ARG A 140 14.10 10.02 -6.84
CA ARG A 140 14.50 8.62 -7.05
C ARG A 140 14.94 8.00 -5.74
N LEU A 141 14.31 6.89 -5.39
CA LEU A 141 14.54 6.17 -4.16
C LEU A 141 15.49 4.98 -4.37
N LYS A 142 16.24 4.66 -3.34
CA LYS A 142 17.05 3.45 -3.20
C LYS A 142 16.55 2.61 -2.04
N PRO A 143 16.84 1.30 -2.00
CA PRO A 143 16.50 0.45 -0.87
C PRO A 143 16.86 1.10 0.47
N PHE A 144 15.94 0.95 1.43
CA PHE A 144 15.95 1.55 2.77
C PHE A 144 15.72 3.07 2.84
N ASN A 145 15.44 3.74 1.70
CA ASN A 145 14.92 5.11 1.79
C ASN A 145 13.50 5.07 2.34
N VAL A 146 13.20 6.05 3.19
CA VAL A 146 11.92 6.21 3.88
C VAL A 146 11.21 7.44 3.33
N VAL A 147 9.92 7.29 3.06
CA VAL A 147 9.03 8.38 2.65
C VAL A 147 7.93 8.52 3.69
N VAL A 148 7.67 9.75 4.11
CA VAL A 148 6.44 10.12 4.82
C VAL A 148 5.54 10.82 3.82
N GLN A 149 4.52 10.09 3.33
CA GLN A 149 3.52 10.59 2.40
C GLN A 149 2.39 11.24 3.20
N ARG A 150 2.13 12.52 2.96
CA ARG A 150 1.20 13.32 3.77
C ARG A 150 -0.04 13.73 2.98
N GLY A 151 -0.77 12.75 2.41
CA GLY A 151 -1.96 13.00 1.61
C GLY A 151 -1.72 13.87 0.38
N THR A 152 -0.52 13.84 -0.20
CA THR A 152 -0.20 14.54 -1.43
C THR A 152 -0.54 13.69 -2.64
N ASN A 153 -0.89 14.32 -3.76
CA ASN A 153 -1.06 13.61 -5.03
C ASN A 153 0.28 13.02 -5.48
N HIS A 154 0.33 11.71 -5.75
CA HIS A 154 1.59 11.03 -6.02
C HIS A 154 1.43 9.79 -6.88
N ALA A 155 2.53 9.37 -7.48
CA ALA A 155 2.67 8.08 -8.13
C ALA A 155 4.04 7.46 -7.83
N TRP A 156 4.10 6.14 -7.93
CA TRP A 156 5.32 5.34 -7.79
C TRP A 156 5.66 4.77 -9.16
N VAL A 157 6.84 5.06 -9.67
CA VAL A 157 7.31 4.57 -10.99
C VAL A 157 8.52 3.68 -10.78
N ASN A 158 8.42 2.43 -11.21
CA ASN A 158 9.55 1.52 -11.20
C ASN A 158 10.48 1.80 -12.40
N ASN A 159 11.73 2.17 -12.11
CA ASN A 159 12.75 2.46 -13.13
C ASN A 159 13.60 1.23 -13.49
N GLY A 160 13.42 0.13 -12.76
CA GLY A 160 14.13 -1.12 -12.99
C GLY A 160 13.43 -2.02 -14.02
N ASN A 161 14.00 -3.19 -14.22
CA ASN A 161 13.47 -4.25 -15.08
C ASN A 161 12.86 -5.42 -14.27
N GLU A 162 12.93 -5.35 -12.93
CA GLU A 162 12.37 -6.30 -11.98
C GLU A 162 11.32 -5.62 -11.11
N PRO A 163 10.35 -6.34 -10.54
CA PRO A 163 9.40 -5.76 -9.59
C PRO A 163 10.10 -5.12 -8.39
N ALA A 164 9.75 -3.88 -8.10
CA ALA A 164 10.13 -3.21 -6.87
C ALA A 164 9.19 -3.62 -5.73
N LEU A 165 9.72 -3.69 -4.51
CA LEU A 165 8.98 -4.04 -3.31
C LEU A 165 9.09 -2.94 -2.27
N LEU A 166 7.95 -2.47 -1.78
CA LEU A 166 7.85 -1.50 -0.72
C LEU A 166 7.00 -2.06 0.43
N ILE A 167 7.21 -1.53 1.62
CA ILE A 167 6.35 -1.77 2.77
C ILE A 167 5.76 -0.44 3.21
N ALA A 168 4.48 -0.43 3.59
CA ALA A 168 3.77 0.77 3.98
C ALA A 168 2.86 0.57 5.17
N VAL A 169 2.79 1.59 6.03
CA VAL A 169 1.72 1.78 7.00
C VAL A 169 0.93 3.00 6.57
N LEU A 170 -0.33 2.81 6.21
CA LEU A 170 -1.28 3.88 5.90
C LEU A 170 -2.12 4.16 7.14
N ILE A 171 -2.20 5.40 7.54
CA ILE A 171 -2.89 5.86 8.76
C ILE A 171 -3.97 6.85 8.32
N ASP A 172 -5.24 6.52 8.57
CA ASP A 172 -6.33 7.46 8.33
C ASP A 172 -6.09 8.77 9.06
N SER A 173 -6.29 9.89 8.38
CA SER A 173 -5.96 11.20 8.91
C SER A 173 -6.92 12.28 8.40
N ASP A 174 -7.39 13.14 9.30
CA ASP A 174 -8.19 14.32 8.95
C ASP A 174 -7.30 15.42 8.33
N LEU A 175 -6.88 15.17 7.09
CA LEU A 175 -6.06 16.12 6.33
C LEU A 175 -6.97 17.19 5.72
N LYS A 176 -6.78 18.43 6.12
CA LYS A 176 -7.47 19.58 5.53
C LYS A 176 -6.71 20.04 4.30
N ASP A 177 -7.37 19.97 3.15
CA ASP A 177 -6.87 20.61 1.94
C ASP A 177 -6.85 22.13 2.13
N LYS A 178 -5.89 22.80 1.48
CA LYS A 178 -6.00 24.26 1.35
C LYS A 178 -7.27 24.56 0.55
N ALA A 179 -8.11 25.42 1.13
CA ALA A 179 -9.25 26.00 0.44
C ALA A 179 -8.80 26.80 -0.78
#